data_32feaaef774f8a8c47e82ccc06328c70
#
_entry.id   32feaaef774f8a8c47e82ccc06328c70
#
_cell.length_a   1.000
_cell.length_b   1.000
_cell.length_c   1.000
_cell.angle_alpha   90.00
_cell.angle_beta   90.00
_cell.angle_gamma   90.00
#
_symmetry.space_group_name_H-M   'P 1'
#
loop_
_entity.id
_entity.type
_entity.pdbx_description
1 polymer ?
#
loop_
_entity_poly.entity_id
_entity_poly.type
_entity_poly.pdbx_seq_one_letter_code
_entity_poly.pdbx_strand_id
1 'polypeptide(L)'
;MSSEKGTTTPKELTHDWELFPEKYVTDANGSFSLKKDGTPRKKSGRAKGSKGKGYNYSSKTKARMQAERSVRDKRRRVEAVESKLRNQKSSLNNSKELLSKLDNNNNNKVITTDNIDKAPLRLKKEVNNNILFKPNDGPQTDFLAAPEIDVLYGGAAGGGKSYAMLVDPLRYAHRAAHRGLILRRSMPELRELIDKSRELYPQAFHGCKFREVEKLWNFPSGAKIEFGFLERDADVYRYQGQAYSWIGFDEITHLPTEFSWNYLASRLRTTDSEIEPYLRCTANPGGVGAHWVKKRYLSPAPP
;
A
#
# COMPACT_ATOMS: atom_id res chain seq x y z
N MET A 1 32.44 -12.44 -64.89
CA MET A 1 32.77 -11.36 -63.89
C MET A 1 31.47 -10.88 -63.33
N SER A 2 31.07 -11.44 -62.22
CA SER A 2 29.81 -11.21 -61.51
C SER A 2 30.05 -10.22 -60.37
N SER A 3 29.42 -9.07 -60.38
CA SER A 3 29.44 -8.07 -59.33
C SER A 3 28.45 -8.45 -58.24
N GLU A 4 28.94 -8.83 -57.09
CA GLU A 4 28.14 -9.02 -55.85
C GLU A 4 27.61 -7.66 -55.39
N LYS A 5 26.28 -7.51 -55.36
CA LYS A 5 25.60 -6.43 -54.64
C LYS A 5 25.53 -6.83 -53.16
N GLY A 6 26.32 -6.20 -52.32
CA GLY A 6 26.23 -6.31 -50.86
C GLY A 6 24.88 -5.73 -50.35
N THR A 7 24.06 -6.57 -49.79
CA THR A 7 22.89 -6.20 -49.00
C THR A 7 23.34 -5.65 -47.67
N THR A 8 23.27 -4.31 -47.51
CA THR A 8 23.44 -3.66 -46.19
C THR A 8 22.22 -3.92 -45.35
N THR A 9 22.38 -4.71 -44.29
CA THR A 9 21.39 -4.83 -43.21
C THR A 9 21.16 -3.45 -42.58
N PRO A 10 19.90 -3.08 -42.24
CA PRO A 10 19.62 -1.83 -41.58
C PRO A 10 20.31 -1.82 -40.20
N LYS A 11 21.14 -0.79 -39.94
CA LYS A 11 21.65 -0.53 -38.58
C LYS A 11 20.48 -0.31 -37.67
N GLU A 12 20.34 -1.12 -36.62
CA GLU A 12 19.41 -0.86 -35.55
C GLU A 12 19.74 0.51 -34.93
N LEU A 13 18.77 1.44 -34.96
CA LEU A 13 18.86 2.75 -34.35
C LEU A 13 18.85 2.57 -32.83
N THR A 14 19.99 2.78 -32.16
CA THR A 14 20.19 2.49 -30.74
C THR A 14 20.11 3.74 -29.85
N HIS A 15 20.15 4.94 -30.43
CA HIS A 15 20.20 6.19 -29.68
C HIS A 15 18.94 7.05 -29.83
N ASP A 16 18.52 7.69 -28.73
CA ASP A 16 17.31 8.55 -28.65
C ASP A 16 17.31 9.68 -29.71
N TRP A 17 18.46 10.22 -30.11
CA TRP A 17 18.57 11.25 -31.16
C TRP A 17 18.40 10.72 -32.58
N GLU A 18 18.62 9.43 -32.81
CA GLU A 18 18.36 8.78 -34.11
C GLU A 18 16.89 8.46 -34.28
N LEU A 19 16.21 8.16 -33.16
CA LEU A 19 14.77 7.85 -33.15
C LEU A 19 13.90 9.13 -33.17
N PHE A 20 14.38 10.21 -32.55
CA PHE A 20 13.62 11.44 -32.37
C PHE A 20 14.46 12.69 -32.70
N PRO A 21 14.93 12.86 -33.95
CA PRO A 21 15.82 13.94 -34.32
C PRO A 21 15.21 15.34 -34.10
N GLU A 22 13.91 15.49 -34.16
CA GLU A 22 13.19 16.74 -33.91
C GLU A 22 13.37 17.31 -32.50
N LYS A 23 13.79 16.49 -31.54
CA LYS A 23 14.06 16.91 -30.15
C LYS A 23 15.43 17.53 -29.97
N TYR A 24 16.28 17.52 -30.98
CA TYR A 24 17.66 17.94 -30.88
C TYR A 24 17.96 19.18 -31.73
N VAL A 25 19.01 19.91 -31.39
CA VAL A 25 19.44 21.14 -32.13
C VAL A 25 20.29 20.71 -33.32
N THR A 26 19.87 21.09 -34.52
CA THR A 26 20.62 20.88 -35.75
C THR A 26 21.14 22.22 -36.29
N ASP A 27 22.24 22.19 -37.01
CA ASP A 27 22.77 23.33 -37.79
C ASP A 27 22.04 23.56 -39.11
N ALA A 28 22.45 24.53 -39.91
CA ALA A 28 21.84 24.86 -41.18
C ALA A 28 21.97 23.71 -42.23
N ASN A 29 22.89 22.78 -42.04
CA ASN A 29 23.15 21.63 -42.91
C ASN A 29 22.45 20.34 -42.41
N GLY A 30 21.66 20.42 -41.31
CA GLY A 30 20.97 19.27 -40.76
C GLY A 30 21.80 18.41 -39.82
N SER A 31 23.06 18.78 -39.53
CA SER A 31 23.92 18.06 -38.59
C SER A 31 23.63 18.42 -37.15
N PHE A 32 23.71 17.45 -36.21
CA PHE A 32 23.44 17.72 -34.79
C PHE A 32 24.53 18.63 -34.15
N SER A 33 24.09 19.65 -33.44
CA SER A 33 24.96 20.43 -32.58
C SER A 33 25.40 19.61 -31.36
N LEU A 34 26.70 19.40 -31.18
CA LEU A 34 27.24 18.55 -30.13
C LEU A 34 27.59 19.34 -28.84
N LYS A 35 27.51 18.64 -27.70
CA LYS A 35 28.08 19.08 -26.43
C LYS A 35 29.58 18.77 -26.39
N LYS A 36 30.28 19.22 -25.32
CA LYS A 36 31.70 18.91 -25.09
C LYS A 36 32.00 17.40 -24.94
N ASP A 37 31.01 16.62 -24.55
CA ASP A 37 31.04 15.15 -24.39
C ASP A 37 30.76 14.38 -25.70
N GLY A 38 30.59 15.09 -26.81
CA GLY A 38 30.27 14.47 -28.12
C GLY A 38 28.81 14.08 -28.32
N THR A 39 27.95 14.28 -27.34
CA THR A 39 26.50 13.95 -27.47
C THR A 39 25.70 15.11 -28.10
N PRO A 40 24.65 14.82 -28.91
CA PRO A 40 23.80 15.86 -29.47
C PRO A 40 23.08 16.69 -28.40
N ARG A 41 22.98 18.00 -28.64
CA ARG A 41 22.27 18.93 -27.74
C ARG A 41 20.77 18.80 -27.95
N LYS A 42 20.02 18.48 -26.89
CA LYS A 42 18.55 18.58 -26.92
C LYS A 42 18.11 20.03 -27.06
N LYS A 43 17.08 20.29 -27.83
CA LYS A 43 16.40 21.59 -27.83
C LYS A 43 15.98 21.90 -26.40
N SER A 44 16.43 23.00 -25.84
CA SER A 44 16.03 23.40 -24.49
C SER A 44 14.52 23.62 -24.49
N GLY A 45 13.81 22.86 -23.63
CA GLY A 45 12.47 23.27 -23.23
C GLY A 45 12.56 24.69 -22.69
N ARG A 46 11.52 25.50 -22.91
CA ARG A 46 11.37 26.92 -22.57
C ARG A 46 12.14 27.27 -21.30
N ALA A 47 13.07 28.22 -21.38
CA ALA A 47 13.89 28.65 -20.26
C ALA A 47 13.00 29.04 -19.08
N LYS A 48 13.29 28.49 -17.88
CA LYS A 48 12.64 28.90 -16.63
C LYS A 48 12.84 30.40 -16.45
N GLY A 49 11.79 31.22 -16.62
CA GLY A 49 11.84 32.67 -16.39
C GLY A 49 11.37 33.56 -17.55
N SER A 50 11.19 33.06 -18.77
CA SER A 50 10.52 33.86 -19.78
C SER A 50 9.02 33.92 -19.45
N LYS A 51 8.57 35.00 -18.84
CA LYS A 51 7.13 35.38 -18.80
C LYS A 51 6.68 35.53 -20.26
N GLY A 52 6.17 34.43 -20.84
CA GLY A 52 5.56 34.54 -22.16
C GLY A 52 4.44 35.56 -22.08
N LYS A 53 4.38 36.49 -23.05
CA LYS A 53 3.23 37.38 -23.24
C LYS A 53 2.00 36.51 -23.16
N GLY A 54 1.24 36.60 -22.04
CA GLY A 54 0.03 35.84 -21.85
C GLY A 54 -0.93 36.25 -22.96
N TYR A 55 -1.29 35.30 -23.82
CA TYR A 55 -2.40 35.52 -24.74
C TYR A 55 -3.66 35.74 -23.92
N ASN A 56 -4.14 36.99 -23.92
CA ASN A 56 -5.41 37.34 -23.30
C ASN A 56 -6.54 36.83 -24.22
N TYR A 57 -6.89 35.55 -24.04
CA TYR A 57 -8.08 35.00 -24.69
C TYR A 57 -9.34 35.67 -24.16
N SER A 58 -10.30 35.97 -25.05
CA SER A 58 -11.62 36.46 -24.63
C SER A 58 -12.26 35.46 -23.64
N SER A 59 -13.14 35.97 -22.79
CA SER A 59 -13.88 35.13 -21.82
C SER A 59 -14.60 33.95 -22.51
N LYS A 60 -15.15 34.19 -23.69
CA LYS A 60 -15.82 33.18 -24.52
C LYS A 60 -14.85 32.07 -24.99
N THR A 61 -13.62 32.43 -25.39
CA THR A 61 -12.58 31.47 -25.79
C THR A 61 -12.08 30.65 -24.60
N LYS A 62 -11.90 31.27 -23.43
CA LYS A 62 -11.50 30.57 -22.19
C LYS A 62 -12.56 29.57 -21.76
N ALA A 63 -13.85 29.94 -21.80
CA ALA A 63 -14.95 29.03 -21.48
C ALA A 63 -15.02 27.82 -22.43
N ARG A 64 -14.84 28.05 -23.75
CA ARG A 64 -14.79 26.99 -24.74
C ARG A 64 -13.63 26.02 -24.48
N MET A 65 -12.43 26.51 -24.24
CA MET A 65 -11.26 25.67 -23.92
C MET A 65 -11.42 24.87 -22.63
N GLN A 66 -12.08 25.44 -21.63
CA GLN A 66 -12.38 24.78 -20.36
C GLN A 66 -13.41 23.66 -20.56
N ALA A 67 -14.46 23.91 -21.37
CA ALA A 67 -15.44 22.89 -21.73
C ALA A 67 -14.80 21.73 -22.51
N GLU A 68 -13.96 22.02 -23.49
CA GLU A 68 -13.24 20.99 -24.26
C GLU A 68 -12.29 20.14 -23.37
N ARG A 69 -11.61 20.76 -22.39
CA ARG A 69 -10.80 20.05 -21.39
C ARG A 69 -11.67 19.14 -20.54
N SER A 70 -12.80 19.62 -20.04
CA SER A 70 -13.73 18.83 -19.23
C SER A 70 -14.26 17.61 -19.97
N VAL A 71 -14.63 17.77 -21.26
CA VAL A 71 -15.07 16.64 -22.11
C VAL A 71 -13.97 15.63 -22.30
N ARG A 72 -12.73 16.09 -22.57
CA ARG A 72 -11.56 15.20 -22.73
C ARG A 72 -11.25 14.42 -21.47
N ASP A 73 -11.34 15.07 -20.30
CA ASP A 73 -11.10 14.42 -19.02
C ASP A 73 -12.18 13.40 -18.67
N LYS A 74 -13.45 13.71 -18.98
CA LYS A 74 -14.55 12.75 -18.85
C LYS A 74 -14.33 11.53 -19.74
N ARG A 75 -13.95 11.75 -21.02
CA ARG A 75 -13.66 10.64 -21.94
C ARG A 75 -12.53 9.74 -21.46
N ARG A 76 -11.42 10.31 -20.96
CA ARG A 76 -10.31 9.54 -20.36
C ARG A 76 -10.75 8.72 -19.15
N ARG A 77 -11.65 9.26 -18.31
CA ARG A 77 -12.21 8.51 -17.18
C ARG A 77 -13.07 7.33 -17.64
N VAL A 78 -13.90 7.52 -18.63
CA VAL A 78 -14.72 6.45 -19.21
C VAL A 78 -13.83 5.36 -19.80
N GLU A 79 -12.83 5.69 -20.62
CA GLU A 79 -11.88 4.75 -21.20
C GLU A 79 -11.11 3.96 -20.13
N ALA A 80 -10.73 4.62 -19.02
CA ALA A 80 -10.08 3.96 -17.89
C ALA A 80 -11.00 2.98 -17.14
N VAL A 81 -12.29 3.30 -17.00
CA VAL A 81 -13.30 2.40 -16.41
C VAL A 81 -13.57 1.21 -17.31
N GLU A 82 -13.72 1.43 -18.62
CA GLU A 82 -13.93 0.37 -19.59
C GLU A 82 -12.75 -0.61 -19.67
N SER A 83 -11.51 -0.10 -19.59
CA SER A 83 -10.32 -0.96 -19.54
C SER A 83 -10.29 -1.84 -18.29
N LYS A 84 -10.65 -1.28 -17.12
CA LYS A 84 -10.77 -2.03 -15.87
C LYS A 84 -11.85 -3.11 -15.96
N LEU A 85 -13.00 -2.77 -16.53
CA LEU A 85 -14.12 -3.71 -16.72
C LEU A 85 -13.75 -4.86 -17.67
N ARG A 86 -13.02 -4.58 -18.76
CA ARG A 86 -12.49 -5.63 -19.65
C ARG A 86 -11.56 -6.58 -18.90
N ASN A 87 -10.63 -6.05 -18.10
CA ASN A 87 -9.71 -6.87 -17.32
C ASN A 87 -10.44 -7.73 -16.29
N GLN A 88 -11.47 -7.19 -15.61
CA GLN A 88 -12.29 -7.96 -14.67
C GLN A 88 -13.10 -9.07 -15.38
N LYS A 89 -13.67 -8.79 -16.55
CA LYS A 89 -14.38 -9.80 -17.36
C LYS A 89 -13.43 -10.93 -17.82
N SER A 90 -12.21 -10.58 -18.24
CA SER A 90 -11.17 -11.55 -18.60
C SER A 90 -10.80 -12.44 -17.41
N SER A 91 -10.57 -11.86 -16.24
CA SER A 91 -10.29 -12.61 -15.01
C SER A 91 -11.45 -13.52 -14.60
N LEU A 92 -12.69 -13.05 -14.69
CA LEU A 92 -13.88 -13.84 -14.40
C LEU A 92 -14.05 -15.03 -15.36
N ASN A 93 -13.78 -14.82 -16.66
CA ASN A 93 -13.85 -15.89 -17.66
C ASN A 93 -12.77 -16.96 -17.40
N ASN A 94 -11.54 -16.55 -17.05
CA ASN A 94 -10.48 -17.48 -16.69
C ASN A 94 -10.86 -18.30 -15.43
N SER A 95 -11.48 -17.63 -14.44
CA SER A 95 -11.96 -18.32 -13.24
C SER A 95 -13.08 -19.34 -13.53
N LYS A 96 -14.02 -18.99 -14.43
CA LYS A 96 -15.08 -19.90 -14.88
C LYS A 96 -14.52 -21.09 -15.66
N GLU A 97 -13.52 -20.88 -16.51
CA GLU A 97 -12.85 -21.95 -17.23
C GLU A 97 -12.09 -22.90 -16.29
N LEU A 98 -11.44 -22.36 -15.24
CA LEU A 98 -10.80 -23.16 -14.20
C LEU A 98 -11.84 -23.98 -13.41
N LEU A 99 -12.98 -23.38 -13.05
CA LEU A 99 -14.07 -24.10 -12.37
C LEU A 99 -14.65 -25.22 -13.24
N SER A 100 -14.89 -24.98 -14.52
CA SER A 100 -15.38 -26.01 -15.44
C SER A 100 -14.40 -27.19 -15.63
N LYS A 101 -13.09 -26.90 -15.57
CA LYS A 101 -12.05 -27.96 -15.59
C LYS A 101 -12.00 -28.74 -14.29
N LEU A 102 -12.34 -28.13 -13.15
CA LEU A 102 -12.47 -28.79 -11.85
C LEU A 102 -13.72 -29.68 -11.80
N ASP A 103 -14.87 -29.22 -12.30
CA ASP A 103 -16.12 -29.98 -12.35
C ASP A 103 -16.03 -31.20 -13.27
N ASN A 104 -15.32 -31.12 -14.39
CA ASN A 104 -15.09 -32.24 -15.30
C ASN A 104 -14.14 -33.31 -14.73
N ASN A 105 -13.33 -32.98 -13.71
CA ASN A 105 -12.46 -33.95 -13.03
C ASN A 105 -13.11 -34.56 -11.79
N ASN A 106 -14.29 -34.12 -11.36
CA ASN A 106 -14.97 -34.54 -10.14
C ASN A 106 -16.16 -35.50 -10.36
N ASN A 107 -16.20 -36.21 -11.48
CA ASN A 107 -17.06 -37.37 -11.55
C ASN A 107 -16.42 -38.52 -10.71
N ASN A 108 -16.92 -38.67 -9.49
CA ASN A 108 -16.65 -39.72 -8.48
C ASN A 108 -15.48 -39.42 -7.51
N LYS A 109 -15.78 -38.64 -6.47
CA LYS A 109 -15.50 -39.00 -5.07
C LYS A 109 -16.05 -37.94 -4.12
N VAL A 110 -17.09 -38.25 -3.39
CA VAL A 110 -17.49 -37.54 -2.17
C VAL A 110 -16.33 -37.69 -1.18
N ILE A 111 -15.66 -36.59 -0.87
CA ILE A 111 -14.61 -36.54 0.16
C ILE A 111 -15.34 -36.31 1.49
N THR A 112 -15.52 -37.37 2.28
CA THR A 112 -15.93 -37.25 3.68
C THR A 112 -14.71 -36.83 4.52
N THR A 113 -14.94 -36.17 5.66
CA THR A 113 -13.93 -35.68 6.60
C THR A 113 -12.91 -36.73 7.03
N ASP A 114 -13.25 -38.00 7.01
CA ASP A 114 -12.40 -39.13 7.38
C ASP A 114 -11.28 -39.47 6.37
N ASN A 115 -11.32 -38.88 5.18
CA ASN A 115 -10.31 -39.08 4.13
C ASN A 115 -9.20 -38.00 4.08
N ILE A 116 -9.29 -36.96 4.91
CA ILE A 116 -8.29 -35.87 4.91
C ILE A 116 -6.94 -36.35 5.45
N ASP A 117 -6.97 -37.28 6.42
CA ASP A 117 -5.73 -37.86 7.01
C ASP A 117 -4.99 -38.81 6.07
N LYS A 118 -5.66 -39.30 5.04
CA LYS A 118 -5.09 -40.22 4.03
C LYS A 118 -4.68 -39.49 2.74
N ALA A 119 -4.82 -38.17 2.67
CA ALA A 119 -4.42 -37.38 1.51
C ALA A 119 -2.88 -37.44 1.35
N PRO A 120 -2.38 -37.54 0.10
CA PRO A 120 -0.92 -37.55 -0.16
C PRO A 120 -0.28 -36.32 0.44
N LEU A 121 0.92 -36.47 1.01
CA LEU A 121 1.74 -35.39 1.60
C LEU A 121 1.87 -34.15 0.69
N ARG A 122 1.81 -34.32 -0.63
CA ARG A 122 1.84 -33.26 -1.61
C ARG A 122 0.61 -32.34 -1.52
N LEU A 123 -0.60 -32.90 -1.34
CA LEU A 123 -1.84 -32.12 -1.16
C LEU A 123 -1.86 -31.38 0.19
N LYS A 124 -1.34 -32.03 1.27
CA LYS A 124 -1.17 -31.38 2.57
C LYS A 124 -0.19 -30.18 2.48
N LYS A 125 0.84 -30.28 1.65
CA LYS A 125 1.82 -29.20 1.43
C LYS A 125 1.25 -28.04 0.60
N GLU A 126 0.40 -28.30 -0.38
CA GLU A 126 -0.25 -27.28 -1.20
C GLU A 126 -1.31 -26.49 -0.43
N VAL A 127 -2.07 -27.12 0.45
CA VAL A 127 -3.04 -26.43 1.32
C VAL A 127 -2.34 -25.52 2.33
N ASN A 128 -1.15 -25.91 2.82
CA ASN A 128 -0.35 -25.06 3.74
C ASN A 128 0.39 -23.92 3.05
N ASN A 129 0.63 -23.97 1.75
CA ASN A 129 1.37 -22.94 1.02
C ASN A 129 0.59 -21.63 0.82
N ASN A 130 -0.72 -21.61 1.08
CA ASN A 130 -1.56 -20.40 0.97
C ASN A 130 -1.78 -19.67 2.30
N ILE A 131 -1.31 -20.22 3.42
CA ILE A 131 -1.40 -19.58 4.73
C ILE A 131 -0.16 -18.73 4.95
N LEU A 132 -0.28 -17.42 4.80
CA LEU A 132 0.81 -16.47 5.01
C LEU A 132 1.07 -16.22 6.51
N PHE A 133 0.04 -16.30 7.32
CA PHE A 133 0.10 -16.10 8.75
C PHE A 133 -0.92 -17.01 9.46
N LYS A 134 -0.45 -17.73 10.47
CA LYS A 134 -1.29 -18.46 11.41
C LYS A 134 -0.94 -17.92 12.80
N PRO A 135 -1.92 -17.36 13.55
CA PRO A 135 -1.67 -16.94 14.92
C PRO A 135 -1.31 -18.14 15.80
N ASN A 136 -0.48 -17.88 16.82
CA ASN A 136 -0.25 -18.84 17.86
C ASN A 136 -1.54 -19.05 18.67
N ASP A 137 -1.82 -20.29 19.05
CA ASP A 137 -2.99 -20.60 19.87
C ASP A 137 -2.91 -19.88 21.24
N GLY A 138 -4.07 -19.45 21.75
CA GLY A 138 -4.19 -18.71 23.00
C GLY A 138 -4.08 -17.19 22.82
N PRO A 139 -3.28 -16.44 23.61
CA PRO A 139 -3.37 -14.98 23.71
C PRO A 139 -3.22 -14.20 22.40
N GLN A 140 -2.47 -14.72 21.42
CA GLN A 140 -2.36 -14.05 20.11
C GLN A 140 -3.64 -14.22 19.30
N THR A 141 -4.23 -15.41 19.30
CA THR A 141 -5.52 -15.67 18.66
C THR A 141 -6.63 -14.86 19.33
N ASP A 142 -6.67 -14.83 20.68
CA ASP A 142 -7.66 -14.08 21.44
C ASP A 142 -7.59 -12.59 21.13
N PHE A 143 -6.38 -12.02 21.08
CA PHE A 143 -6.16 -10.62 20.73
C PHE A 143 -6.67 -10.28 19.32
N LEU A 144 -6.39 -11.12 18.33
CA LEU A 144 -6.83 -10.91 16.94
C LEU A 144 -8.33 -11.16 16.75
N ALA A 145 -8.95 -11.99 17.58
CA ALA A 145 -10.37 -12.29 17.53
C ALA A 145 -11.24 -11.37 18.41
N ALA A 146 -10.61 -10.56 19.28
CA ALA A 146 -11.29 -9.72 20.25
C ALA A 146 -12.24 -8.71 19.56
N PRO A 147 -13.54 -8.70 19.92
CA PRO A 147 -14.54 -7.78 19.36
C PRO A 147 -14.51 -6.40 20.02
N GLU A 148 -13.81 -6.24 21.15
CA GLU A 148 -13.77 -5.00 21.90
C GLU A 148 -13.04 -3.90 21.11
N ILE A 149 -13.50 -2.66 21.33
CA ILE A 149 -12.94 -1.47 20.64
C ILE A 149 -11.51 -1.19 21.10
N ASP A 150 -11.17 -1.49 22.36
CA ASP A 150 -9.88 -1.21 22.95
C ASP A 150 -9.34 -2.47 23.67
N VAL A 151 -8.26 -3.02 23.15
CA VAL A 151 -7.68 -4.28 23.66
C VAL A 151 -6.18 -4.14 23.89
N LEU A 152 -5.71 -4.61 25.06
CA LEU A 152 -4.30 -4.72 25.39
C LEU A 152 -3.83 -6.17 25.32
N TYR A 153 -2.82 -6.44 24.51
CA TYR A 153 -2.07 -7.69 24.51
C TYR A 153 -0.80 -7.54 25.34
N GLY A 154 -0.90 -7.90 26.61
CA GLY A 154 0.23 -7.88 27.56
C GLY A 154 1.00 -9.19 27.59
N GLY A 155 2.26 -9.16 27.98
CA GLY A 155 3.07 -10.37 28.22
C GLY A 155 4.55 -10.19 27.92
N ALA A 156 5.35 -11.22 28.23
CA ALA A 156 6.79 -11.23 28.00
C ALA A 156 7.16 -11.14 26.51
N ALA A 157 8.43 -10.86 26.22
CA ALA A 157 8.98 -10.88 24.87
C ALA A 157 8.80 -12.26 24.22
N GLY A 158 8.70 -12.30 22.89
CA GLY A 158 8.55 -13.55 22.13
C GLY A 158 7.12 -14.04 21.94
N GLY A 159 6.11 -13.44 22.58
CA GLY A 159 4.70 -13.83 22.45
C GLY A 159 4.01 -13.44 21.13
N GLY A 160 4.74 -12.98 20.12
CA GLY A 160 4.16 -12.62 18.82
C GLY A 160 3.37 -11.31 18.78
N LYS A 161 3.45 -10.47 19.83
CA LYS A 161 2.68 -9.21 19.96
C LYS A 161 2.89 -8.26 18.79
N SER A 162 4.14 -7.95 18.45
CA SER A 162 4.46 -7.03 17.33
C SER A 162 4.03 -7.58 15.97
N TYR A 163 4.02 -8.92 15.83
CA TYR A 163 3.53 -9.55 14.61
C TYR A 163 2.00 -9.45 14.51
N ALA A 164 1.29 -9.68 15.61
CA ALA A 164 -0.16 -9.46 15.68
C ALA A 164 -0.52 -7.99 15.37
N MET A 165 0.27 -7.03 15.85
CA MET A 165 0.12 -5.59 15.56
C MET A 165 0.26 -5.27 14.08
N LEU A 166 1.09 -6.01 13.33
CA LEU A 166 1.24 -5.84 11.88
C LEU A 166 0.10 -6.52 11.10
N VAL A 167 -0.42 -7.64 11.58
CA VAL A 167 -1.45 -8.41 10.87
C VAL A 167 -2.84 -7.82 11.06
N ASP A 168 -3.18 -7.38 12.28
CA ASP A 168 -4.53 -6.94 12.63
C ASP A 168 -5.08 -5.81 11.73
N PRO A 169 -4.33 -4.74 11.39
CA PRO A 169 -4.83 -3.69 10.50
C PRO A 169 -5.07 -4.15 9.06
N LEU A 170 -4.55 -5.31 8.66
CA LEU A 170 -4.81 -5.86 7.32
C LEU A 170 -6.25 -6.33 7.14
N ARG A 171 -7.01 -6.53 8.23
CA ARG A 171 -8.43 -6.93 8.23
C ARG A 171 -9.27 -6.11 7.26
N TYR A 172 -9.04 -4.79 7.21
CA TYR A 172 -9.77 -3.87 6.33
C TYR A 172 -8.92 -3.32 5.19
N ALA A 173 -7.74 -3.90 4.90
CA ALA A 173 -6.87 -3.41 3.83
C ALA A 173 -7.48 -3.55 2.41
N HIS A 174 -8.56 -4.31 2.26
CA HIS A 174 -9.35 -4.40 1.04
C HIS A 174 -10.34 -3.22 0.84
N ARG A 175 -10.54 -2.36 1.85
CA ARG A 175 -11.50 -1.25 1.84
C ARG A 175 -10.79 0.09 1.65
N ALA A 176 -11.22 0.87 0.66
CA ALA A 176 -10.59 2.14 0.29
C ALA A 176 -10.57 3.20 1.40
N ALA A 177 -11.56 3.17 2.29
CA ALA A 177 -11.67 4.11 3.41
C ALA A 177 -10.79 3.74 4.61
N HIS A 178 -10.20 2.54 4.62
CA HIS A 178 -9.36 2.11 5.74
C HIS A 178 -8.11 2.97 5.89
N ARG A 179 -7.88 3.43 7.12
CA ARG A 179 -6.71 4.21 7.55
C ARG A 179 -6.20 3.63 8.85
N GLY A 180 -5.10 2.88 8.80
CA GLY A 180 -4.41 2.36 9.96
C GLY A 180 -3.24 3.26 10.39
N LEU A 181 -2.98 3.33 11.69
CA LEU A 181 -1.82 4.01 12.27
C LEU A 181 -1.15 3.08 13.28
N ILE A 182 0.10 2.73 13.05
CA ILE A 182 0.94 1.94 13.98
C ILE A 182 1.94 2.88 14.65
N LEU A 183 1.97 2.87 15.96
CA LEU A 183 2.78 3.78 16.77
C LEU A 183 3.76 3.03 17.68
N ARG A 184 4.96 3.57 17.79
CA ARG A 184 5.97 3.23 18.80
C ARG A 184 6.55 4.47 19.47
N ARG A 185 7.36 4.28 20.48
CA ARG A 185 8.00 5.39 21.21
C ARG A 185 9.01 6.13 20.36
N SER A 186 9.84 5.43 19.60
CA SER A 186 10.95 6.04 18.85
C SER A 186 11.08 5.49 17.43
N MET A 187 11.75 6.27 16.59
CA MET A 187 12.02 5.85 15.21
C MET A 187 12.91 4.60 15.09
N PRO A 188 13.97 4.41 15.91
CA PRO A 188 14.75 3.15 15.89
C PRO A 188 13.91 1.92 16.19
N GLU A 189 13.01 1.97 17.19
CA GLU A 189 12.11 0.87 17.52
C GLU A 189 11.09 0.59 16.39
N LEU A 190 10.60 1.65 15.75
CA LEU A 190 9.64 1.55 14.66
C LEU A 190 10.23 0.86 13.41
N ARG A 191 11.55 0.99 13.19
CA ARG A 191 12.25 0.42 12.03
C ARG A 191 12.04 -1.08 11.93
N GLU A 192 12.15 -1.80 13.03
CA GLU A 192 11.94 -3.26 13.06
C GLU A 192 10.53 -3.66 12.56
N LEU A 193 9.50 -2.90 12.97
CA LEU A 193 8.14 -3.13 12.49
C LEU A 193 7.99 -2.86 11.00
N ILE A 194 8.61 -1.78 10.52
CA ILE A 194 8.61 -1.43 9.09
C ILE A 194 9.27 -2.54 8.28
N ASP A 195 10.42 -3.04 8.71
CA ASP A 195 11.15 -4.10 7.99
C ASP A 195 10.33 -5.40 7.94
N LYS A 196 9.74 -5.81 9.05
CA LYS A 196 8.80 -6.96 9.08
C LYS A 196 7.57 -6.74 8.19
N SER A 197 7.04 -5.52 8.13
CA SER A 197 5.93 -5.21 7.24
C SER A 197 6.29 -5.32 5.76
N ARG A 198 7.55 -5.01 5.38
CA ARG A 198 8.07 -5.17 4.01
C ARG A 198 8.15 -6.63 3.57
N GLU A 199 8.37 -7.53 4.51
CA GLU A 199 8.34 -8.97 4.24
C GLU A 199 6.90 -9.48 4.11
N LEU A 200 5.99 -9.02 4.98
CA LEU A 200 4.64 -9.55 5.12
C LEU A 200 3.64 -8.97 4.10
N TYR A 201 3.56 -7.64 3.99
CA TYR A 201 2.46 -6.98 3.27
C TYR A 201 2.44 -7.25 1.77
N PRO A 202 3.60 -7.30 1.05
CA PRO A 202 3.59 -7.64 -0.37
C PRO A 202 3.14 -9.08 -0.67
N GLN A 203 3.33 -9.99 0.28
CA GLN A 203 2.85 -11.37 0.15
C GLN A 203 1.34 -11.47 0.37
N ALA A 204 0.79 -10.66 1.30
CA ALA A 204 -0.64 -10.62 1.59
C ALA A 204 -1.45 -9.83 0.55
N PHE A 205 -0.89 -8.74 0.02
CA PHE A 205 -1.56 -7.83 -0.90
C PHE A 205 -0.66 -7.49 -2.09
N HIS A 206 -0.83 -8.22 -3.17
CA HIS A 206 -0.07 -7.97 -4.39
C HIS A 206 -0.27 -6.52 -4.88
N GLY A 207 0.84 -5.83 -5.16
CA GLY A 207 0.80 -4.46 -5.66
C GLY A 207 0.70 -3.36 -4.58
N CYS A 208 0.75 -3.70 -3.28
CA CYS A 208 0.92 -2.68 -2.24
C CYS A 208 2.32 -2.03 -2.36
N LYS A 209 2.42 -0.76 -1.96
CA LYS A 209 3.65 0.03 -2.11
C LYS A 209 3.94 0.79 -0.83
N PHE A 210 5.18 0.70 -0.36
CA PHE A 210 5.67 1.48 0.78
C PHE A 210 6.26 2.81 0.32
N ARG A 211 5.89 3.91 0.96
CA ARG A 211 6.47 5.23 0.77
C ARG A 211 7.43 5.52 1.91
N GLU A 212 8.72 5.59 1.60
CA GLU A 212 9.80 5.71 2.59
C GLU A 212 9.74 7.01 3.41
N VAL A 213 9.42 8.13 2.76
CA VAL A 213 9.40 9.45 3.42
C VAL A 213 8.23 9.54 4.40
N GLU A 214 7.04 9.18 3.93
CA GLU A 214 5.81 9.23 4.72
C GLU A 214 5.66 8.03 5.67
N LYS A 215 6.50 6.99 5.56
CA LYS A 215 6.39 5.71 6.26
C LYS A 215 4.98 5.10 6.13
N LEU A 216 4.48 5.06 4.92
CA LEU A 216 3.10 4.77 4.60
C LEU A 216 2.98 3.63 3.58
N TRP A 217 2.23 2.59 3.92
CA TRP A 217 1.76 1.61 2.96
C TRP A 217 0.51 2.10 2.23
N ASN A 218 0.54 2.00 0.89
CA ASN A 218 -0.62 2.18 0.04
C ASN A 218 -1.02 0.83 -0.55
N PHE A 219 -2.26 0.44 -0.32
CA PHE A 219 -2.81 -0.80 -0.86
C PHE A 219 -3.55 -0.55 -2.17
N PRO A 220 -3.68 -1.56 -3.05
CA PRO A 220 -4.41 -1.42 -4.32
C PRO A 220 -5.86 -0.98 -4.17
N SER A 221 -6.50 -1.29 -3.05
CA SER A 221 -7.85 -0.85 -2.68
C SER A 221 -7.97 0.65 -2.47
N GLY A 222 -6.85 1.33 -2.15
CA GLY A 222 -6.80 2.71 -1.67
C GLY A 222 -6.67 2.81 -0.13
N ALA A 223 -6.70 1.68 0.58
CA ALA A 223 -6.38 1.65 2.01
C ALA A 223 -4.95 2.12 2.28
N LYS A 224 -4.72 2.63 3.49
CA LYS A 224 -3.41 3.12 3.92
C LYS A 224 -3.10 2.66 5.33
N ILE A 225 -1.85 2.28 5.58
CA ILE A 225 -1.33 2.01 6.92
C ILE A 225 -0.07 2.84 7.11
N GLU A 226 -0.10 3.74 8.07
CA GLU A 226 0.97 4.66 8.43
C GLU A 226 1.74 4.14 9.65
N PHE A 227 3.05 4.35 9.64
CA PHE A 227 3.94 4.07 10.76
C PHE A 227 4.43 5.38 11.37
N GLY A 228 4.15 5.59 12.65
CA GLY A 228 4.50 6.80 13.37
C GLY A 228 5.20 6.53 14.70
N PHE A 229 5.75 7.58 15.29
CA PHE A 229 6.38 7.50 16.59
C PHE A 229 6.06 8.73 17.46
N LEU A 230 6.10 8.54 18.77
CA LEU A 230 5.75 9.54 19.78
C LEU A 230 6.86 9.62 20.84
N GLU A 231 7.88 10.42 20.58
CA GLU A 231 8.97 10.65 21.55
C GLU A 231 8.50 11.52 22.73
N ARG A 232 7.61 12.46 22.44
CA ARG A 232 7.01 13.39 23.39
C ARG A 232 5.49 13.40 23.22
N ASP A 233 4.78 13.74 24.28
CA ASP A 233 3.32 13.86 24.23
C ASP A 233 2.84 14.86 23.16
N ALA A 234 3.60 15.95 22.93
CA ALA A 234 3.28 16.93 21.88
C ALA A 234 3.33 16.36 20.44
N ASP A 235 3.99 15.23 20.23
CA ASP A 235 4.10 14.62 18.89
C ASP A 235 2.74 14.15 18.35
N VAL A 236 1.75 13.96 19.20
CA VAL A 236 0.37 13.63 18.79
C VAL A 236 -0.26 14.69 17.91
N TYR A 237 0.19 15.94 18.01
CA TYR A 237 -0.34 17.03 17.18
C TYR A 237 -0.01 16.89 15.70
N ARG A 238 0.97 16.06 15.31
CA ARG A 238 1.23 15.69 13.90
C ARG A 238 0.02 15.00 13.27
N TYR A 239 -0.82 14.34 14.07
CA TYR A 239 -2.02 13.63 13.65
C TYR A 239 -3.30 14.47 13.79
N GLN A 240 -3.16 15.77 14.08
CA GLN A 240 -4.27 16.69 14.18
C GLN A 240 -5.00 16.79 12.82
N GLY A 241 -6.34 16.75 12.87
CA GLY A 241 -7.18 16.78 11.67
C GLY A 241 -7.29 15.46 10.92
N GLN A 242 -6.50 14.44 11.28
CA GLN A 242 -6.56 13.12 10.68
C GLN A 242 -7.71 12.27 11.24
N ALA A 243 -8.10 11.24 10.51
CA ALA A 243 -9.08 10.24 10.92
C ALA A 243 -8.53 8.85 10.61
N TYR A 244 -8.62 7.96 11.59
CA TYR A 244 -8.16 6.59 11.49
C TYR A 244 -9.27 5.62 11.82
N SER A 245 -9.37 4.56 11.08
CA SER A 245 -10.28 3.45 11.38
C SER A 245 -9.62 2.39 12.27
N TRP A 246 -8.31 2.45 12.41
CA TRP A 246 -7.54 1.56 13.27
C TRP A 246 -6.29 2.27 13.80
N ILE A 247 -6.05 2.16 15.10
CA ILE A 247 -4.82 2.70 15.73
C ILE A 247 -4.20 1.61 16.59
N GLY A 248 -2.92 1.33 16.37
CA GLY A 248 -2.13 0.39 17.14
C GLY A 248 -1.00 1.07 17.89
N PHE A 249 -0.95 0.88 19.22
CA PHE A 249 0.18 1.29 20.05
C PHE A 249 1.02 0.06 20.41
N ASP A 250 2.14 -0.11 19.75
CA ASP A 250 3.08 -1.17 20.08
C ASP A 250 4.01 -0.72 21.20
N GLU A 251 4.14 -1.53 22.24
CA GLU A 251 4.84 -1.23 23.49
C GLU A 251 4.34 0.04 24.21
N ILE A 252 3.04 0.12 24.42
CA ILE A 252 2.36 1.29 24.97
C ILE A 252 2.92 1.73 26.36
N THR A 253 3.50 0.81 27.13
CA THR A 253 4.14 1.12 28.42
C THR A 253 5.40 2.00 28.27
N HIS A 254 5.91 2.22 27.09
CA HIS A 254 6.97 3.19 26.82
C HIS A 254 6.46 4.63 26.78
N LEU A 255 5.17 4.87 26.63
CA LEU A 255 4.57 6.21 26.69
C LEU A 255 4.39 6.64 28.16
N PRO A 256 4.96 7.78 28.58
CA PRO A 256 4.99 8.15 30.00
C PRO A 256 3.62 8.49 30.58
N THR A 257 2.71 9.00 29.74
CA THR A 257 1.37 9.44 30.15
C THR A 257 0.28 8.85 29.26
N GLU A 258 -0.94 8.83 29.77
CA GLU A 258 -2.14 8.42 29.03
C GLU A 258 -2.58 9.48 27.99
N PHE A 259 -1.98 10.67 27.99
CA PHE A 259 -2.41 11.79 27.14
C PHE A 259 -2.38 11.43 25.65
N SER A 260 -1.28 10.83 25.18
CA SER A 260 -1.14 10.44 23.76
C SER A 260 -2.19 9.43 23.33
N TRP A 261 -2.52 8.48 24.21
CA TRP A 261 -3.57 7.50 23.96
C TRP A 261 -4.95 8.19 23.85
N ASN A 262 -5.33 9.02 24.84
CA ASN A 262 -6.60 9.73 24.85
C ASN A 262 -6.77 10.64 23.62
N TYR A 263 -5.71 11.38 23.26
CA TYR A 263 -5.74 12.27 22.09
C TYR A 263 -5.99 11.49 20.81
N LEU A 264 -5.27 10.39 20.59
CA LEU A 264 -5.38 9.62 19.36
C LEU A 264 -6.65 8.75 19.32
N ALA A 265 -7.12 8.25 20.44
CA ALA A 265 -8.43 7.58 20.51
C ALA A 265 -9.57 8.49 19.99
N SER A 266 -9.49 9.82 20.24
CA SER A 266 -10.45 10.78 19.66
C SER A 266 -10.38 10.91 18.14
N ARG A 267 -9.38 10.32 17.48
CA ARG A 267 -9.21 10.28 16.02
C ARG A 267 -9.80 9.02 15.38
N LEU A 268 -10.28 8.07 16.18
CA LEU A 268 -10.95 6.87 15.68
C LEU A 268 -12.30 7.24 15.05
N ARG A 269 -12.33 7.20 13.74
CA ARG A 269 -13.53 7.46 12.94
C ARG A 269 -13.32 7.02 11.50
N THR A 270 -14.40 6.67 10.81
CA THR A 270 -14.41 6.32 9.39
C THR A 270 -15.68 6.84 8.72
N THR A 271 -15.64 6.95 7.41
CA THR A 271 -16.82 7.25 6.58
C THR A 271 -17.44 5.98 5.99
N ASP A 272 -16.83 4.83 6.19
CA ASP A 272 -17.32 3.53 5.72
C ASP A 272 -18.06 2.83 6.88
N SER A 273 -19.35 2.63 6.72
CA SER A 273 -20.23 2.00 7.73
C SER A 273 -19.92 0.51 7.99
N GLU A 274 -19.15 -0.13 7.10
CA GLU A 274 -18.76 -1.53 7.28
C GLU A 274 -17.39 -1.68 7.96
N ILE A 275 -16.76 -0.58 8.36
CA ILE A 275 -15.56 -0.57 9.16
C ILE A 275 -15.91 -0.06 10.55
N GLU A 276 -15.79 -0.92 11.55
CA GLU A 276 -15.86 -0.51 12.95
C GLU A 276 -14.49 0.02 13.38
N PRO A 277 -14.37 1.31 13.76
CA PRO A 277 -13.10 1.85 14.23
C PRO A 277 -12.69 1.26 15.58
N TYR A 278 -11.44 0.80 15.70
CA TYR A 278 -10.96 0.21 16.95
C TYR A 278 -9.47 0.43 17.19
N LEU A 279 -9.04 0.14 18.41
CA LEU A 279 -7.74 0.40 18.96
C LEU A 279 -7.11 -0.89 19.48
N ARG A 280 -5.82 -1.04 19.26
CA ARG A 280 -5.05 -2.19 19.73
C ARG A 280 -3.77 -1.71 20.42
N CYS A 281 -3.49 -2.31 21.54
CA CYS A 281 -2.29 -1.99 22.32
C CYS A 281 -1.50 -3.27 22.58
N THR A 282 -0.17 -3.16 22.59
CA THR A 282 0.70 -4.22 23.11
C THR A 282 1.56 -3.67 24.25
N ALA A 283 1.96 -4.52 25.17
CA ALA A 283 2.84 -4.15 26.26
C ALA A 283 3.76 -5.30 26.69
N ASN A 284 5.00 -4.95 27.01
CA ASN A 284 5.86 -5.76 27.85
C ASN A 284 5.71 -5.31 29.32
N PRO A 285 5.95 -6.20 30.30
CA PRO A 285 6.00 -5.79 31.69
C PRO A 285 7.05 -4.71 31.93
N GLY A 286 6.73 -3.68 32.71
CA GLY A 286 7.63 -2.56 33.01
C GLY A 286 7.43 -1.38 32.05
N GLY A 287 8.40 -0.45 32.03
CA GLY A 287 8.34 0.80 31.28
C GLY A 287 7.77 1.97 32.08
N VAL A 288 8.08 3.20 31.62
CA VAL A 288 7.73 4.45 32.33
C VAL A 288 6.21 4.67 32.46
N GLY A 289 5.43 4.13 31.53
CA GLY A 289 3.96 4.22 31.49
C GLY A 289 3.25 3.05 32.17
N ALA A 290 3.96 2.07 32.71
CA ALA A 290 3.36 0.87 33.28
C ALA A 290 2.26 1.16 34.32
N HIS A 291 2.38 2.24 35.10
CA HIS A 291 1.39 2.60 36.09
C HIS A 291 0.02 2.95 35.49
N TRP A 292 -0.01 3.84 34.49
CA TRP A 292 -1.28 4.25 33.88
C TRP A 292 -1.88 3.12 33.02
N VAL A 293 -1.04 2.32 32.33
CA VAL A 293 -1.49 1.15 31.56
C VAL A 293 -2.11 0.10 32.48
N LYS A 294 -1.47 -0.18 33.64
CA LYS A 294 -2.04 -1.08 34.64
C LYS A 294 -3.37 -0.56 35.18
N LYS A 295 -3.46 0.72 35.51
CA LYS A 295 -4.70 1.34 35.99
C LYS A 295 -5.83 1.21 34.95
N ARG A 296 -5.54 1.39 33.66
CA ARG A 296 -6.54 1.37 32.59
C ARG A 296 -7.03 -0.04 32.26
N TYR A 297 -6.12 -1.00 32.11
CA TYR A 297 -6.43 -2.31 31.56
C TYR A 297 -6.51 -3.45 32.57
N LEU A 298 -5.77 -3.36 33.69
CA LEU A 298 -5.64 -4.46 34.63
C LEU A 298 -6.34 -4.21 35.96
N SER A 299 -6.53 -2.95 36.34
CA SER A 299 -7.19 -2.57 37.58
C SER A 299 -8.35 -1.61 37.27
N PRO A 300 -9.29 -1.97 36.43
CA PRO A 300 -10.50 -1.17 36.26
C PRO A 300 -11.19 -1.08 37.64
N ALA A 301 -11.79 0.05 37.94
CA ALA A 301 -12.64 0.14 39.10
C ALA A 301 -13.70 -0.96 39.00
N PRO A 302 -13.98 -1.70 40.08
CA PRO A 302 -15.11 -2.61 40.09
C PRO A 302 -16.37 -1.84 39.78
N PRO A 303 -17.36 -2.46 39.11
CA PRO A 303 -18.61 -1.82 38.74
C PRO A 303 -19.35 -1.24 39.95
#